data_606117a0fb3a5addd8aa5d750e47a656
#
_entry.id   606117a0fb3a5addd8aa5d750e47a656
#
_cell.length_a   1.000
_cell.length_b   1.000
_cell.length_c   1.000
_cell.angle_alpha   90.00
_cell.angle_beta   90.00
_cell.angle_gamma   90.00
#
_symmetry.space_group_name_H-M   'P 1'
#
loop_
_entity.id
_entity.type
_entity.pdbx_description
1 polymer ?
#
loop_
_entity_poly.entity_id
_entity_poly.type
_entity_poly.pdbx_seq_one_letter_code
_entity_poly.pdbx_strand_id
1 'polypeptide(L)'
;MDVIVDRACGMDVHKATVVACIMGTGIKKEIRTYTTMTNDLLRLKDWLKENRITHVAMESTGVYWKPVFNILEGSFDVILANARHVKNVPGRKTDAADSSWLR
;
A
#
# COMPACT_ATOMS: atom_id res chain seq x y z
N MET A 1 -22.39 5.10 -5.62
CA MET A 1 -21.92 5.83 -4.49
C MET A 1 -20.43 5.69 -4.31
N ASP A 2 -19.81 6.79 -4.11
CA ASP A 2 -18.35 6.77 -4.02
C ASP A 2 -17.90 6.49 -2.63
N VAL A 3 -16.86 5.68 -2.54
CA VAL A 3 -16.22 5.41 -1.27
C VAL A 3 -15.03 6.34 -1.15
N ILE A 4 -15.03 7.10 -0.09
CA ILE A 4 -13.93 8.00 0.19
C ILE A 4 -13.04 7.34 1.20
N VAL A 5 -11.78 7.19 0.85
CA VAL A 5 -10.81 6.60 1.75
C VAL A 5 -10.05 7.72 2.43
N ASP A 6 -10.24 7.82 3.73
CA ASP A 6 -9.59 8.87 4.49
C ASP A 6 -8.10 8.65 4.63
N ARG A 7 -7.68 7.43 4.82
CA ARG A 7 -6.28 7.13 5.10
C ARG A 7 -5.86 5.88 4.37
N ALA A 8 -4.74 5.97 3.71
CA ALA A 8 -4.26 4.87 2.89
C ALA A 8 -2.74 4.81 2.90
N CYS A 9 -2.22 3.67 2.48
CA CYS A 9 -0.80 3.44 2.36
C CYS A 9 -0.48 2.92 0.97
N GLY A 10 0.52 3.52 0.34
CA GLY A 10 1.10 2.97 -0.88
C GLY A 10 2.40 2.28 -0.54
N MET A 11 2.61 1.11 -1.08
CA MET A 11 3.82 0.34 -0.81
C MET A 11 4.52 -0.06 -2.08
N ASP A 12 5.84 -0.04 -2.02
CA ASP A 12 6.70 -0.53 -3.06
C ASP A 12 7.47 -1.70 -2.47
N VAL A 13 7.17 -2.91 -2.95
CA VAL A 13 7.71 -4.13 -2.36
C VAL A 13 8.81 -4.68 -3.25
N HIS A 14 9.97 -4.87 -2.65
CA HIS A 14 11.12 -5.45 -3.30
C HIS A 14 11.52 -6.72 -2.58
N LYS A 15 12.58 -7.36 -3.07
CA LYS A 15 13.03 -8.63 -2.50
C LYS A 15 13.27 -8.54 -0.99
N ALA A 16 13.96 -7.49 -0.57
CA ALA A 16 14.41 -7.38 0.81
C ALA A 16 13.79 -6.20 1.56
N THR A 17 13.07 -5.33 0.88
CA THR A 17 12.57 -4.12 1.50
C THR A 17 11.17 -3.77 1.04
N VAL A 18 10.47 -3.06 1.91
CA VAL A 18 9.17 -2.48 1.61
C VAL A 18 9.24 -1.00 1.94
N VAL A 19 8.98 -0.16 0.96
CA VAL A 19 8.87 1.27 1.18
C VAL A 19 7.39 1.61 1.28
N ALA A 20 6.99 2.15 2.42
CA ALA A 20 5.58 2.41 2.70
C ALA A 20 5.36 3.90 2.91
N CYS A 21 4.36 4.44 2.25
CA CYS A 21 4.00 5.85 2.37
C CYS A 21 2.56 5.94 2.84
N ILE A 22 2.34 6.56 3.99
CA ILE A 22 0.98 6.79 4.48
C ILE A 22 0.54 8.19 4.13
N MET A 23 -0.75 8.32 3.89
CA MET A 23 -1.35 9.59 3.57
C MET A 23 -2.82 9.60 3.98
N GLY A 24 -3.35 10.77 4.24
CA GLY A 24 -4.76 10.87 4.55
C GLY A 24 -5.08 12.06 5.42
N THR A 25 -6.36 12.16 5.71
CA THR A 25 -6.91 13.26 6.50
C THR A 25 -6.44 13.15 7.94
N GLY A 26 -5.90 14.24 8.45
CA GLY A 26 -5.51 14.29 9.85
C GLY A 26 -4.18 13.65 10.18
N ILE A 27 -3.48 13.13 9.17
CA ILE A 27 -2.14 12.60 9.39
C ILE A 27 -1.17 13.26 8.43
N LYS A 28 0.08 13.32 8.86
CA LYS A 28 1.14 13.85 8.04
C LYS A 28 1.62 12.76 7.10
N LYS A 29 1.84 13.12 5.85
CA LYS A 29 2.43 12.18 4.91
C LYS A 29 3.79 11.75 5.42
N GLU A 30 4.00 10.45 5.49
CA GLU A 30 5.24 9.91 6.03
C GLU A 30 5.65 8.68 5.26
N ILE A 31 6.94 8.53 5.04
CA ILE A 31 7.49 7.40 4.31
C ILE A 31 8.43 6.65 5.23
N ARG A 32 8.28 5.34 5.31
CA ARG A 32 9.16 4.47 6.06
C ARG A 32 9.56 3.28 5.24
N THR A 33 10.75 2.77 5.50
CA THR A 33 11.26 1.58 4.84
C THR A 33 11.39 0.48 5.89
N TYR A 34 10.88 -0.68 5.54
CA TYR A 34 10.95 -1.87 6.39
C TYR A 34 11.62 -2.99 5.61
N THR A 35 12.16 -3.97 6.32
CA THR A 35 12.62 -5.18 5.65
C THR A 35 11.45 -6.13 5.47
N THR A 36 11.65 -7.17 4.69
CA THR A 36 10.61 -8.18 4.49
C THR A 36 10.68 -9.30 5.51
N MET A 37 11.48 -9.13 6.55
CA MET A 37 11.50 -10.07 7.67
C MET A 37 10.19 -9.96 8.45
N THR A 38 9.73 -11.09 8.96
CA THR A 38 8.45 -11.15 9.65
C THR A 38 8.32 -10.11 10.76
N ASN A 39 9.34 -9.97 11.58
CA ASN A 39 9.28 -9.01 12.69
C ASN A 39 9.09 -7.58 12.19
N ASP A 40 9.77 -7.23 11.10
CA ASP A 40 9.64 -5.90 10.54
C ASP A 40 8.28 -5.70 9.90
N LEU A 41 7.76 -6.72 9.25
CA LEU A 41 6.43 -6.62 8.66
C LEU A 41 5.36 -6.46 9.72
N LEU A 42 5.55 -7.06 10.88
CA LEU A 42 4.64 -6.87 11.99
C LEU A 42 4.72 -5.44 12.53
N ARG A 43 5.90 -4.86 12.56
CA ARG A 43 6.06 -3.46 12.94
C ARG A 43 5.38 -2.54 11.93
N LEU A 44 5.51 -2.86 10.67
CA LEU A 44 4.82 -2.11 9.61
C LEU A 44 3.32 -2.16 9.84
N LYS A 45 2.80 -3.34 10.11
CA LYS A 45 1.38 -3.51 10.38
C LYS A 45 0.94 -2.65 11.57
N ASP A 46 1.72 -2.65 12.64
CA ASP A 46 1.39 -1.86 13.81
C ASP A 46 1.39 -0.37 13.49
N TRP A 47 2.36 0.08 12.74
CA TRP A 47 2.45 1.48 12.35
C TRP A 47 1.23 1.90 11.53
N LEU A 48 0.81 1.05 10.61
CA LEU A 48 -0.38 1.33 9.81
C LEU A 48 -1.63 1.39 10.68
N LYS A 49 -1.73 0.50 11.64
CA LYS A 49 -2.87 0.50 12.56
C LYS A 49 -2.90 1.74 13.45
N GLU A 50 -1.74 2.16 13.92
CA GLU A 50 -1.64 3.36 14.74
C GLU A 50 -2.13 4.58 14.00
N ASN A 51 -1.91 4.61 12.70
CA ASN A 51 -2.33 5.72 11.87
C ASN A 51 -3.71 5.52 11.26
N ARG A 52 -4.39 4.45 11.68
CA ARG A 52 -5.75 4.14 11.23
C ARG A 52 -5.86 4.01 9.72
N ILE A 53 -4.83 3.42 9.13
CA ILE A 53 -4.85 3.12 7.70
C ILE A 53 -5.87 2.03 7.47
N THR A 54 -6.68 2.18 6.43
CA THR A 54 -7.69 1.18 6.09
C THR A 54 -7.40 0.49 4.78
N HIS A 55 -6.75 1.19 3.86
CA HIS A 55 -6.51 0.68 2.53
C HIS A 55 -5.03 0.70 2.22
N VAL A 56 -4.56 -0.37 1.59
CA VAL A 56 -3.16 -0.51 1.21
C VAL A 56 -3.10 -0.90 -0.25
N ALA A 57 -2.36 -0.12 -1.02
CA ALA A 57 -2.06 -0.48 -2.42
C ALA A 57 -0.58 -0.82 -2.49
N MET A 58 -0.26 -1.99 -3.00
CA MET A 58 1.13 -2.36 -3.11
C MET A 58 1.50 -2.72 -4.52
N GLU A 59 2.69 -2.30 -4.92
CA GLU A 59 3.32 -2.73 -6.16
C GLU A 59 4.49 -3.60 -5.79
N SER A 60 4.77 -4.58 -6.62
CA SER A 60 5.84 -5.51 -6.33
C SER A 60 6.52 -5.97 -7.59
N THR A 61 7.81 -6.18 -7.49
CA THR A 61 8.54 -6.88 -8.53
C THR A 61 8.42 -8.37 -8.25
N GLY A 62 7.91 -9.11 -9.22
CA GLY A 62 7.76 -10.56 -9.05
C GLY A 62 6.81 -10.93 -7.94
N VAL A 63 7.20 -11.92 -7.16
CA VAL A 63 6.32 -12.52 -6.17
C VAL A 63 6.61 -12.05 -4.74
N TYR A 64 7.42 -11.03 -4.58
CA TYR A 64 7.85 -10.61 -3.24
C TYR A 64 6.71 -10.03 -2.42
N TRP A 65 5.59 -9.71 -3.03
CA TRP A 65 4.42 -9.17 -2.34
C TRP A 65 3.74 -10.19 -1.42
N LYS A 66 3.94 -11.48 -1.68
CA LYS A 66 3.15 -12.50 -0.97
C LYS A 66 3.28 -12.48 0.54
N PRO A 67 4.48 -12.49 1.12
CA PRO A 67 4.56 -12.45 2.58
C PRO A 67 4.00 -11.16 3.16
N VAL A 68 4.16 -10.05 2.46
CA VAL A 68 3.61 -8.78 2.93
C VAL A 68 2.09 -8.83 2.90
N PHE A 69 1.53 -9.32 1.81
CA PHE A 69 0.09 -9.45 1.67
C PHE A 69 -0.48 -10.34 2.77
N ASN A 70 0.15 -11.47 3.03
CA ASN A 70 -0.34 -12.42 4.02
C ASN A 70 -0.42 -11.80 5.41
N ILE A 71 0.49 -10.92 5.74
CA ILE A 71 0.49 -10.28 7.05
C ILE A 71 -0.56 -9.19 7.14
N LEU A 72 -0.85 -8.51 6.02
CA LEU A 72 -1.72 -7.34 6.05
C LEU A 72 -3.17 -7.63 5.72
N GLU A 73 -3.45 -8.68 4.97
CA GLU A 73 -4.79 -8.86 4.40
C GLU A 73 -5.90 -8.98 5.43
N GLY A 74 -5.60 -9.45 6.61
CA GLY A 74 -6.63 -9.62 7.63
C GLY A 74 -7.02 -8.35 8.35
N SER A 75 -6.24 -7.28 8.17
CA SER A 75 -6.45 -6.04 8.90
C SER A 75 -6.74 -4.85 7.99
N PHE A 76 -6.45 -4.98 6.72
CA PHE A 76 -6.58 -3.87 5.78
C PHE A 76 -7.20 -4.35 4.49
N ASP A 77 -7.76 -3.42 3.75
CA ASP A 77 -8.24 -3.69 2.40
C ASP A 77 -7.03 -3.53 1.47
N VAL A 78 -6.48 -4.64 1.03
CA VAL A 78 -5.20 -4.63 0.30
C VAL A 78 -5.45 -4.86 -1.18
N ILE A 79 -4.87 -4.00 -1.99
CA ILE A 79 -4.91 -4.10 -3.44
C ILE A 79 -3.50 -4.32 -3.94
N LEU A 80 -3.32 -5.32 -4.77
CA LEU A 80 -2.06 -5.54 -5.44
C LEU A 80 -2.09 -4.85 -6.79
N ALA A 81 -1.26 -3.85 -6.95
CA ALA A 81 -1.17 -3.11 -8.20
C ALA A 81 0.05 -3.57 -8.96
N ASN A 82 -0.12 -3.75 -10.24
CA ASN A 82 0.99 -4.10 -11.12
C ASN A 82 1.38 -2.84 -11.87
N ALA A 83 2.58 -2.37 -11.64
CA ALA A 83 3.04 -1.11 -12.24
C ALA A 83 2.98 -1.17 -13.76
N ARG A 84 3.35 -2.30 -14.34
CA ARG A 84 3.28 -2.45 -15.78
C ARG A 84 1.83 -2.38 -16.24
N HIS A 85 0.94 -3.05 -15.54
CA HIS A 85 -0.47 -3.04 -15.89
C HIS A 85 -1.04 -1.63 -15.82
N VAL A 86 -0.73 -0.93 -14.76
CA VAL A 86 -1.20 0.44 -14.58
C VAL A 86 -0.73 1.34 -15.72
N LYS A 87 0.51 1.19 -16.13
CA LYS A 87 1.06 2.01 -17.21
C LYS A 87 0.39 1.73 -18.55
N ASN A 88 -0.09 0.52 -18.74
CA ASN A 88 -0.60 0.10 -20.03
C ASN A 88 -2.10 0.20 -20.17
N VAL A 89 -2.78 0.70 -19.17
CA VAL A 89 -4.24 0.83 -19.24
C VAL A 89 -4.58 2.08 -20.03
N PRO A 90 -5.19 1.95 -21.18
CA PRO A 90 -5.47 3.12 -22.03
C PRO A 90 -6.51 4.03 -21.39
N GLY A 91 -6.30 5.32 -21.57
CA GLY A 91 -7.24 6.29 -21.08
C GLY A 91 -7.24 6.47 -19.60
N ARG A 92 -6.42 5.72 -18.91
CA ARG A 92 -6.35 5.81 -17.49
C ARG A 92 -5.24 6.73 -17.07
N LYS A 93 -5.55 7.62 -16.21
CA LYS A 93 -4.52 8.46 -15.65
C LYS A 93 -3.86 7.70 -14.54
N THR A 94 -2.57 7.65 -14.58
CA THR A 94 -1.84 6.87 -13.59
C THR A 94 -2.16 7.32 -12.18
N ASP A 95 -2.26 8.59 -11.99
CA ASP A 95 -2.60 9.09 -10.68
C ASP A 95 -3.98 8.62 -10.26
N ALA A 96 -4.92 8.62 -11.17
CA ALA A 96 -6.24 8.15 -10.86
C ALA A 96 -6.25 6.66 -10.62
N ALA A 97 -5.40 5.95 -11.35
CA ALA A 97 -5.35 4.51 -11.19
C ALA A 97 -4.86 4.12 -9.82
N ASP A 98 -3.84 4.81 -9.35
CA ASP A 98 -3.26 4.47 -8.07
C ASP A 98 -4.15 4.87 -6.92
N SER A 99 -5.19 5.62 -7.17
CA SER A 99 -5.97 6.12 -6.08
C SER A 99 -7.43 6.23 -6.41
N SER A 100 -7.95 5.26 -7.13
CA SER A 100 -9.37 5.27 -7.41
C SER A 100 -10.20 5.34 -6.14
N TRP A 101 -9.68 4.85 -5.02
CA TRP A 101 -10.33 4.95 -3.73
C TRP A 101 -9.68 5.99 -2.83
N LEU A 102 -8.73 6.75 -3.33
CA LEU A 102 -8.07 7.82 -2.57
C LEU A 102 -8.55 9.15 -3.10
N ARG A 103 -9.61 9.63 -2.59
CA ARG A 103 -10.15 10.86 -3.12
C ARG A 103 -10.10 11.98 -2.15
#